data_1678a1275ffd979dd2cc74d84de3ee81
#
_entry.id   1678a1275ffd979dd2cc74d84de3ee81
#
_cell.length_a   1.000
_cell.length_b   1.000
_cell.length_c   1.000
_cell.angle_alpha   90.00
_cell.angle_beta   90.00
_cell.angle_gamma   90.00
#
_symmetry.space_group_name_H-M   'P 1'
#
loop_
_entity.id
_entity.type
_entity.pdbx_description
1 polymer ?
#
loop_
_entity_poly.entity_id
_entity_poly.type
_entity_poly.pdbx_seq_one_letter_code
_entity_poly.pdbx_strand_id
1 'polypeptide(L)'
;MPIIYLSPSTQENNLYVTGGSEEEWMNRLADAMIPYLDASGIQYVRNTPDMTASSSIRASNAGNYDLHLALHSNASAPANYGRTRGIIVFYYPGSTRGRRAAEIVADNLKAIYPLPNRVRTEATTSIGEVRQPRAPSVFLELVPQ
;
A
#
# COMPACT_ATOMS: atom_id res chain seq x y z
N MET A 1 -10.44 -15.02 12.94
CA MET A 1 -10.84 -13.90 12.06
C MET A 1 -9.60 -13.09 11.72
N PRO A 2 -9.28 -12.92 10.44
CA PRO A 2 -8.08 -12.18 10.09
C PRO A 2 -8.20 -10.69 10.45
N ILE A 3 -7.07 -10.11 10.84
CA ILE A 3 -6.97 -8.68 11.14
C ILE A 3 -5.76 -8.10 10.44
N ILE A 4 -5.94 -6.98 9.76
CA ILE A 4 -4.85 -6.28 9.08
C ILE A 4 -4.60 -4.92 9.71
N TYR A 5 -3.36 -4.45 9.59
CA TYR A 5 -3.04 -3.04 9.83
C TYR A 5 -3.01 -2.34 8.48
N LEU A 6 -3.94 -1.41 8.29
CA LEU A 6 -4.11 -0.69 7.04
C LEU A 6 -3.41 0.66 7.15
N SER A 7 -2.39 0.86 6.33
CA SER A 7 -1.49 2.02 6.44
C SER A 7 -1.45 2.82 5.13
N PRO A 8 -2.49 3.63 4.87
CA PRO A 8 -2.40 4.56 3.74
C PRO A 8 -1.34 5.63 4.00
N SER A 9 -0.76 6.15 2.91
CA SER A 9 0.30 7.15 2.96
C SER A 9 -0.07 8.36 3.82
N THR A 10 0.91 8.88 4.54
CA THR A 10 0.78 10.10 5.33
C THR A 10 1.51 11.29 4.67
N GLN A 11 1.91 11.16 3.41
CA GLN A 11 2.69 12.18 2.69
C GLN A 11 1.80 13.29 2.14
N GLU A 12 1.58 14.31 2.94
CA GLU A 12 0.74 15.47 2.60
C GLU A 12 1.39 16.34 1.53
N ASN A 13 2.71 16.36 1.47
CA ASN A 13 3.47 17.24 0.57
C ASN A 13 3.79 16.62 -0.79
N ASN A 14 3.44 15.38 -1.00
CA ASN A 14 3.61 14.73 -2.30
C ASN A 14 2.37 15.00 -3.15
N LEU A 15 2.42 16.11 -3.91
CA LEU A 15 1.26 16.64 -4.63
C LEU A 15 1.14 16.05 -6.02
N TYR A 16 -0.10 15.77 -6.42
CA TYR A 16 -0.40 15.30 -7.78
C TYR A 16 -0.55 16.47 -8.76
N VAL A 17 -0.18 16.23 -10.00
CA VAL A 17 -0.36 17.20 -11.08
C VAL A 17 -1.83 17.60 -11.23
N THR A 18 -2.74 16.67 -11.06
CA THR A 18 -4.19 16.86 -11.23
C THR A 18 -4.90 17.31 -9.94
N GLY A 19 -4.15 17.55 -8.87
CA GLY A 19 -4.71 18.02 -7.60
C GLY A 19 -4.71 16.96 -6.52
N GLY A 20 -4.68 17.41 -5.26
CA GLY A 20 -4.61 16.55 -4.11
C GLY A 20 -3.19 16.06 -3.81
N SER A 21 -3.06 15.29 -2.75
CA SER A 21 -1.79 14.72 -2.30
C SER A 21 -1.85 13.21 -2.27
N GLU A 22 -0.69 12.58 -2.13
CA GLU A 22 -0.61 11.13 -1.93
C GLU A 22 -1.43 10.72 -0.70
N GLU A 23 -1.31 11.46 0.42
CA GLU A 23 -2.09 11.19 1.63
C GLU A 23 -3.59 11.22 1.35
N GLU A 24 -4.08 12.25 0.67
CA GLU A 24 -5.50 12.40 0.38
C GLU A 24 -6.03 11.23 -0.46
N TRP A 25 -5.36 10.92 -1.57
CA TRP A 25 -5.83 9.88 -2.48
C TRP A 25 -5.70 8.47 -1.90
N MET A 26 -4.63 8.22 -1.12
CA MET A 26 -4.48 6.90 -0.50
C MET A 26 -5.47 6.68 0.63
N ASN A 27 -5.85 7.73 1.35
CA ASN A 27 -6.93 7.64 2.33
C ASN A 27 -8.28 7.41 1.67
N ARG A 28 -8.54 7.99 0.51
CA ARG A 28 -9.75 7.69 -0.28
C ARG A 28 -9.77 6.23 -0.74
N LEU A 29 -8.63 5.71 -1.15
CA LEU A 29 -8.52 4.28 -1.51
C LEU A 29 -8.83 3.40 -0.30
N ALA A 30 -8.23 3.70 0.85
CA ALA A 30 -8.51 2.97 2.08
C ALA A 30 -10.00 3.04 2.44
N ASP A 31 -10.61 4.21 2.34
CA ASP A 31 -12.05 4.37 2.60
C ASP A 31 -12.88 3.45 1.69
N ALA A 32 -12.51 3.36 0.42
CA ALA A 32 -13.21 2.52 -0.55
C ALA A 32 -13.04 1.02 -0.26
N MET A 33 -11.96 0.63 0.40
CA MET A 33 -11.68 -0.77 0.75
C MET A 33 -12.52 -1.25 1.94
N ILE A 34 -12.91 -0.36 2.85
CA ILE A 34 -13.56 -0.73 4.10
C ILE A 34 -14.82 -1.60 3.89
N PRO A 35 -15.78 -1.24 3.00
CA PRO A 35 -16.95 -2.10 2.79
C PRO A 35 -16.60 -3.51 2.32
N TYR A 36 -15.53 -3.65 1.54
CA TYR A 36 -15.09 -4.97 1.06
C TYR A 36 -14.43 -5.78 2.16
N LEU A 37 -13.64 -5.14 3.03
CA LEU A 37 -13.05 -5.79 4.18
C LEU A 37 -14.15 -6.29 5.12
N ASP A 38 -15.14 -5.45 5.41
CA ASP A 38 -16.27 -5.80 6.26
C ASP A 38 -17.06 -6.98 5.68
N ALA A 39 -17.36 -6.93 4.38
CA ALA A 39 -18.09 -8.00 3.71
C ALA A 39 -17.31 -9.32 3.69
N SER A 40 -15.99 -9.25 3.72
CA SER A 40 -15.12 -10.44 3.74
C SER A 40 -14.80 -10.95 5.16
N GLY A 41 -15.32 -10.30 6.19
CA GLY A 41 -15.05 -10.67 7.57
C GLY A 41 -13.62 -10.38 8.02
N ILE A 42 -12.95 -9.42 7.37
CA ILE A 42 -11.58 -9.01 7.71
C ILE A 42 -11.66 -7.79 8.62
N GLN A 43 -11.11 -7.94 9.82
CA GLN A 43 -10.97 -6.81 10.75
C GLN A 43 -9.77 -5.95 10.37
N TYR A 44 -9.77 -4.69 10.76
CA TYR A 44 -8.66 -3.80 10.49
C TYR A 44 -8.48 -2.77 11.58
N VAL A 45 -7.23 -2.32 11.73
CA VAL A 45 -6.86 -1.09 12.42
C VAL A 45 -6.14 -0.23 11.40
N ARG A 46 -6.37 1.07 11.44
CA ARG A 46 -5.91 1.98 10.41
C ARG A 46 -5.12 3.12 11.05
N ASN A 47 -4.05 3.57 10.38
CA ASN A 47 -3.34 4.77 10.79
C ASN A 47 -4.21 6.02 10.55
N THR A 48 -3.78 7.15 11.07
CA THR A 48 -4.46 8.44 10.88
C THR A 48 -3.55 9.39 10.08
N PRO A 49 -4.12 10.39 9.38
CA PRO A 49 -3.33 11.28 8.53
C PRO A 49 -2.26 12.10 9.26
N ASP A 50 -2.42 12.32 10.57
CA ASP A 50 -1.45 13.04 11.39
C ASP A 50 -0.25 12.19 11.81
N MET A 51 -0.27 10.90 11.52
CA MET A 51 0.83 9.99 11.79
C MET A 51 1.93 10.12 10.73
N THR A 52 3.06 9.45 10.97
CA THR A 52 4.16 9.31 10.03
C THR A 52 4.32 7.85 9.66
N ALA A 53 5.19 7.55 8.69
CA ALA A 53 5.54 6.16 8.39
C ALA A 53 6.11 5.47 9.63
N SER A 54 6.98 6.15 10.37
CA SER A 54 7.56 5.60 11.60
C SER A 54 6.53 5.31 12.67
N SER A 55 5.59 6.22 12.92
CA SER A 55 4.56 6.00 13.93
C SER A 55 3.54 4.95 13.49
N SER A 56 3.28 4.84 12.20
CA SER A 56 2.44 3.79 11.65
C SER A 56 3.07 2.41 11.87
N ILE A 57 4.38 2.29 11.64
CA ILE A 57 5.12 1.06 11.90
C ILE A 57 5.07 0.70 13.39
N ARG A 58 5.29 1.68 14.26
CA ARG A 58 5.22 1.45 15.72
C ARG A 58 3.84 0.98 16.16
N ALA A 59 2.78 1.61 15.63
CA ALA A 59 1.41 1.23 15.96
C ALA A 59 1.10 -0.19 15.48
N SER A 60 1.56 -0.55 14.28
CA SER A 60 1.44 -1.91 13.76
C SER A 60 2.16 -2.91 14.67
N ASN A 61 3.37 -2.57 15.11
CA ASN A 61 4.17 -3.45 15.96
C ASN A 61 3.65 -3.56 17.40
N ALA A 62 2.82 -2.62 17.82
CA ALA A 62 2.17 -2.66 19.15
C ALA A 62 1.02 -3.67 19.22
N GLY A 63 0.48 -4.10 18.09
CA GLY A 63 -0.56 -5.11 17.99
C GLY A 63 -0.07 -6.39 17.35
N ASN A 64 -1.00 -7.31 17.11
CA ASN A 64 -0.73 -8.55 16.40
C ASN A 64 -1.63 -8.60 15.17
N TYR A 65 -1.02 -8.48 14.00
CA TYR A 65 -1.74 -8.43 12.73
C TYR A 65 -1.31 -9.57 11.82
N ASP A 66 -2.23 -10.04 11.00
CA ASP A 66 -1.95 -11.06 9.99
C ASP A 66 -1.27 -10.46 8.77
N LEU A 67 -1.44 -9.18 8.54
CA LEU A 67 -0.84 -8.44 7.43
C LEU A 67 -0.73 -6.96 7.77
N HIS A 68 0.40 -6.36 7.42
CA HIS A 68 0.58 -4.90 7.37
C HIS A 68 0.47 -4.50 5.91
N LEU A 69 -0.56 -3.75 5.56
CA LEU A 69 -0.81 -3.33 4.17
C LEU A 69 -0.64 -1.83 4.06
N ALA A 70 0.41 -1.41 3.37
CA ALA A 70 0.69 -0.01 3.10
C ALA A 70 0.22 0.37 1.70
N LEU A 71 -0.42 1.52 1.58
CA LEU A 71 -0.95 2.04 0.33
C LEU A 71 -0.22 3.34 0.00
N HIS A 72 0.51 3.34 -1.10
CA HIS A 72 1.29 4.48 -1.56
C HIS A 72 1.09 4.73 -3.05
N SER A 73 1.36 5.95 -3.46
CA SER A 73 1.40 6.31 -4.86
C SER A 73 2.44 7.40 -5.06
N ASN A 74 3.09 7.43 -6.22
CA ASN A 74 4.03 8.48 -6.56
C ASN A 74 3.37 9.51 -7.46
N ALA A 75 3.58 10.79 -7.15
CA ALA A 75 3.22 11.86 -8.07
C ALA A 75 4.26 11.91 -9.19
N SER A 76 3.82 11.99 -10.43
CA SER A 76 4.73 12.20 -11.54
C SER A 76 5.14 13.66 -11.61
N ALA A 77 6.38 13.94 -12.10
CA ALA A 77 6.73 15.29 -12.50
C ALA A 77 5.80 15.71 -13.64
N PRO A 78 5.44 17.01 -13.74
CA PRO A 78 4.52 17.47 -14.79
C PRO A 78 4.92 17.04 -16.20
N ALA A 79 6.22 17.03 -16.51
CA ALA A 79 6.71 16.60 -17.81
C ALA A 79 6.49 15.12 -18.11
N ASN A 80 6.31 14.30 -17.09
CA ASN A 80 6.15 12.85 -17.22
C ASN A 80 4.71 12.39 -17.00
N TYR A 81 3.78 13.31 -16.78
CA TYR A 81 2.39 12.97 -16.52
C TYR A 81 1.83 12.05 -17.61
N GLY A 82 1.29 10.91 -17.18
CA GLY A 82 0.69 9.93 -18.08
C GLY A 82 1.68 9.05 -18.84
N ARG A 83 2.99 9.28 -18.72
CA ARG A 83 4.00 8.50 -19.45
C ARG A 83 4.46 7.26 -18.71
N THR A 84 4.53 7.36 -17.39
CA THR A 84 4.98 6.24 -16.55
C THR A 84 3.80 5.80 -15.72
N ARG A 85 3.29 4.60 -15.97
CA ARG A 85 2.17 4.02 -15.25
C ARG A 85 2.50 2.62 -14.84
N GLY A 86 1.95 2.18 -13.73
CA GLY A 86 2.13 0.83 -13.29
C GLY A 86 1.80 0.66 -11.83
N ILE A 87 1.87 -0.57 -11.39
CA ILE A 87 1.67 -0.93 -9.99
C ILE A 87 2.79 -1.87 -9.60
N ILE A 88 3.47 -1.54 -8.50
CA ILE A 88 4.48 -2.40 -7.92
C ILE A 88 3.99 -2.83 -6.54
N VAL A 89 4.01 -4.11 -6.27
CA VAL A 89 3.61 -4.66 -4.97
C VAL A 89 4.88 -5.20 -4.31
N PHE A 90 5.39 -4.45 -3.35
CA PHE A 90 6.63 -4.78 -2.65
C PHE A 90 6.40 -5.70 -1.47
N TYR A 91 7.38 -6.56 -1.20
CA TYR A 91 7.40 -7.43 -0.04
C TYR A 91 8.84 -7.62 0.45
N TYR A 92 9.01 -8.14 1.66
CA TYR A 92 10.34 -8.39 2.21
C TYR A 92 10.89 -9.73 1.69
N PRO A 93 12.16 -9.80 1.23
CA PRO A 93 12.72 -11.00 0.59
C PRO A 93 12.64 -12.28 1.41
N GLY A 94 12.76 -12.17 2.73
CA GLY A 94 12.71 -13.33 3.61
C GLY A 94 11.31 -13.74 4.06
N SER A 95 10.28 -13.01 3.66
CA SER A 95 8.90 -13.24 4.12
C SER A 95 8.11 -14.07 3.11
N THR A 96 7.94 -15.35 3.39
CA THR A 96 7.11 -16.23 2.55
C THR A 96 5.66 -15.76 2.53
N ARG A 97 5.12 -15.34 3.68
CA ARG A 97 3.74 -14.85 3.78
C ARG A 97 3.56 -13.50 3.10
N GLY A 98 4.53 -12.61 3.23
CA GLY A 98 4.52 -11.32 2.55
C GLY A 98 4.55 -11.48 1.03
N ARG A 99 5.41 -12.35 0.53
CA ARG A 99 5.48 -12.67 -0.89
C ARG A 99 4.16 -13.23 -1.40
N ARG A 100 3.57 -14.16 -0.69
CA ARG A 100 2.30 -14.78 -1.07
C ARG A 100 1.19 -13.73 -1.14
N ALA A 101 1.10 -12.88 -0.13
CA ALA A 101 0.12 -11.79 -0.12
C ALA A 101 0.33 -10.83 -1.28
N ALA A 102 1.59 -10.46 -1.56
CA ALA A 102 1.92 -9.57 -2.67
C ALA A 102 1.51 -10.18 -4.02
N GLU A 103 1.75 -11.47 -4.21
CA GLU A 103 1.36 -12.18 -5.43
C GLU A 103 -0.15 -12.18 -5.63
N ILE A 104 -0.91 -12.44 -4.57
CA ILE A 104 -2.38 -12.42 -4.62
C ILE A 104 -2.89 -11.04 -4.99
N VAL A 105 -2.36 -9.99 -4.35
CA VAL A 105 -2.75 -8.61 -4.64
C VAL A 105 -2.42 -8.27 -6.09
N ALA A 106 -1.21 -8.58 -6.56
CA ALA A 106 -0.80 -8.28 -7.92
C ALA A 106 -1.67 -9.01 -8.95
N ASP A 107 -1.97 -10.29 -8.74
CA ASP A 107 -2.79 -11.07 -9.67
C ASP A 107 -4.20 -10.50 -9.80
N ASN A 108 -4.80 -10.09 -8.68
CA ASN A 108 -6.12 -9.48 -8.70
C ASN A 108 -6.10 -8.10 -9.37
N LEU A 109 -5.04 -7.33 -9.18
CA LEU A 109 -4.89 -6.03 -9.83
C LEU A 109 -4.68 -6.17 -11.34
N LYS A 110 -3.94 -7.18 -11.79
CA LYS A 110 -3.78 -7.45 -13.24
C LYS A 110 -5.11 -7.67 -13.94
N ALA A 111 -6.08 -8.24 -13.24
CA ALA A 111 -7.39 -8.53 -13.83
C ALA A 111 -8.20 -7.26 -14.15
N ILE A 112 -7.92 -6.15 -13.49
CA ILE A 112 -8.71 -4.92 -13.62
C ILE A 112 -7.90 -3.72 -14.11
N TYR A 113 -6.58 -3.76 -14.01
CA TYR A 113 -5.73 -2.63 -14.40
C TYR A 113 -5.64 -2.56 -15.93
N PRO A 114 -5.78 -1.36 -16.54
CA PRO A 114 -5.75 -1.22 -18.01
C PRO A 114 -4.44 -1.66 -18.66
N LEU A 115 -3.35 -1.69 -17.89
CA LEU A 115 -2.02 -2.07 -18.38
C LEU A 115 -1.49 -3.25 -17.56
N PRO A 116 -2.05 -4.47 -17.72
CA PRO A 116 -1.71 -5.59 -16.82
C PRO A 116 -0.23 -5.96 -16.87
N ASN A 117 0.47 -5.72 -17.99
CA ASN A 117 1.90 -5.97 -18.09
C ASN A 117 2.76 -5.03 -17.23
N ARG A 118 2.14 -4.01 -16.67
CA ARG A 118 2.81 -3.05 -15.79
C ARG A 118 2.44 -3.24 -14.33
N VAL A 119 1.89 -4.39 -13.98
CA VAL A 119 1.66 -4.79 -12.59
C VAL A 119 2.65 -5.89 -12.25
N ARG A 120 3.45 -5.70 -11.20
CA ARG A 120 4.46 -6.68 -10.80
C ARG A 120 4.67 -6.69 -9.30
N THR A 121 5.25 -7.77 -8.81
CA THR A 121 5.77 -7.86 -7.44
C THR A 121 7.27 -7.60 -7.45
N GLU A 122 7.79 -7.11 -6.34
CA GLU A 122 9.23 -6.88 -6.18
C GLU A 122 9.64 -7.04 -4.73
N ALA A 123 10.69 -7.80 -4.48
CA ALA A 123 11.28 -7.90 -3.16
C ALA A 123 12.13 -6.65 -2.88
N THR A 124 12.07 -6.12 -1.66
CA THR A 124 12.88 -4.96 -1.27
C THR A 124 13.25 -4.99 0.20
N THR A 125 14.46 -4.51 0.49
CA THR A 125 14.92 -4.27 1.86
C THR A 125 15.03 -2.78 2.19
N SER A 126 14.76 -1.91 1.21
CA SER A 126 14.99 -0.47 1.35
C SER A 126 13.77 0.32 1.84
N ILE A 127 12.59 -0.29 1.87
CA ILE A 127 11.37 0.37 2.32
C ILE A 127 11.09 -0.01 3.78
N GLY A 128 11.02 1.00 4.65
CA GLY A 128 10.80 0.79 6.08
C GLY A 128 9.50 0.05 6.40
N GLU A 129 8.42 0.39 5.72
CA GLU A 129 7.12 -0.26 5.93
C GLU A 129 7.04 -1.69 5.40
N VAL A 130 8.07 -2.15 4.70
CA VAL A 130 8.21 -3.55 4.29
C VAL A 130 9.12 -4.30 5.27
N ARG A 131 10.22 -3.64 5.70
CA ARG A 131 11.25 -4.26 6.52
C ARG A 131 10.93 -4.29 8.02
N GLN A 132 10.34 -3.22 8.56
CA GLN A 132 10.23 -3.01 9.99
C GLN A 132 8.98 -3.57 10.67
N PRO A 133 7.81 -3.71 10.01
CA PRO A 133 6.70 -4.36 10.69
C PRO A 133 7.00 -5.83 11.00
N ARG A 134 6.53 -6.29 12.16
CA ARG A 134 6.65 -7.70 12.54
C ARG A 134 5.69 -8.58 11.74
N ALA A 135 4.53 -8.04 11.38
CA ALA A 135 3.58 -8.74 10.53
C ALA A 135 4.14 -8.90 9.11
N PRO A 136 3.71 -9.93 8.37
CA PRO A 136 3.97 -9.97 6.94
C PRO A 136 3.51 -8.67 6.31
N SER A 137 4.34 -8.07 5.44
CA SER A 137 4.10 -6.72 4.95
C SER A 137 4.00 -6.69 3.44
N VAL A 138 3.02 -5.94 2.94
CA VAL A 138 2.85 -5.63 1.53
C VAL A 138 2.77 -4.13 1.40
N PHE A 139 3.54 -3.58 0.47
CA PHE A 139 3.57 -2.16 0.17
C PHE A 139 3.13 -1.97 -1.28
N LEU A 140 1.95 -1.42 -1.45
CA LEU A 140 1.37 -1.17 -2.77
C LEU A 140 1.81 0.20 -3.25
N GLU A 141 2.44 0.25 -4.41
CA GLU A 141 2.88 1.50 -5.04
C GLU A 141 2.16 1.70 -6.36
N LEU A 142 1.28 2.69 -6.40
CA LEU A 142 0.59 3.10 -7.63
C LEU A 142 1.45 4.15 -8.33
N VAL A 143 2.10 3.79 -9.42
CA VAL A 143 3.13 4.61 -10.07
C VAL A 143 2.71 5.00 -11.47
N PRO A 144 2.99 6.22 -11.87
CA PRO A 144 2.64 7.46 -11.20
C PRO A 144 1.23 7.87 -11.53
N GLN A 145 0.67 8.65 -10.66
CA GLN A 145 -0.68 9.16 -10.84
C GLN A 145 -0.69 10.62 -11.28
#